data_fffb24a7d9460ec8fc621c479cdddf30
#
_entry.id   fffb24a7d9460ec8fc621c479cdddf30
#
_cell.length_a   1.000
_cell.length_b   1.000
_cell.length_c   1.000
_cell.angle_alpha   90.00
_cell.angle_beta   90.00
_cell.angle_gamma   90.00
#
_symmetry.space_group_name_H-M   'P 1'
#
loop_
_entity.id
_entity.type
_entity.pdbx_description
1 polymer ?
#
loop_
_entity_poly.entity_id
_entity_poly.type
_entity_poly.pdbx_seq_one_letter_code
_entity_poly.pdbx_strand_id
1 'polypeptide(L)'
;AAATVLDSTGLFAQAKVANDSVKPIILSNDKIEVTIAPKGGQISQVVLKGYKTYEDYKVGNNNDLVLYNSNDASMNFTLETKQLNIATEDLYFNAVNVSKNSVTMEAVGNRGEKLAFDYVLSEDYMLNMSLRSEGLSQEVSPKTKTIGVELTDHVRQFEKGFYFENQYSTLSYKDVDGSSDHLKEHGDDEQMLEESVEWVAFKNQYFSSCFIAKEPLSNVKLTSVSEDEKNPKGYLKQYSAQMEAAFDPSGKTPAQFQWYFGPNNFRLLQSMDKHSLTPEHDIDLEKLVYLGWPVVRWVNRFF
;
A
#
# COMPACT_ATOMS: atom_id res chain seq x y z
N ALA A 1 28.60 11.07 16.58
CA ALA A 1 27.45 10.17 16.66
C ALA A 1 26.71 10.49 17.94
N ALA A 2 25.58 11.20 17.85
CA ALA A 2 24.69 11.42 18.99
C ALA A 2 23.95 10.09 19.22
N ALA A 3 24.17 9.47 20.38
CA ALA A 3 23.38 8.35 20.82
C ALA A 3 21.94 8.87 20.99
N THR A 4 21.03 8.38 20.16
CA THR A 4 19.60 8.59 20.35
C THR A 4 19.25 7.98 21.69
N VAL A 5 18.83 8.80 22.65
CA VAL A 5 18.28 8.32 23.91
C VAL A 5 16.99 7.58 23.56
N LEU A 6 17.04 6.26 23.60
CA LEU A 6 15.88 5.40 23.39
C LEU A 6 14.86 5.75 24.49
N ASP A 7 13.67 6.20 24.07
CA ASP A 7 12.54 6.39 24.97
C ASP A 7 12.10 5.02 25.51
N SER A 8 12.62 4.68 26.69
CA SER A 8 12.39 3.38 27.34
C SER A 8 11.01 3.27 28.02
N THR A 9 10.15 4.28 27.85
CA THR A 9 8.91 4.41 28.63
C THR A 9 7.63 4.04 27.88
N GLY A 10 7.69 3.81 26.57
CA GLY A 10 6.50 3.47 25.76
C GLY A 10 6.13 1.99 25.82
N LEU A 11 4.86 1.69 25.52
CA LEU A 11 4.30 0.32 25.48
C LEU A 11 5.11 -0.66 24.62
N PHE A 12 5.66 -0.18 23.49
CA PHE A 12 6.50 -0.94 22.55
C PHE A 12 7.97 -0.50 22.57
N ALA A 13 8.49 -0.01 23.70
CA ALA A 13 9.87 0.50 23.77
C ALA A 13 10.91 -0.52 23.32
N GLN A 14 10.75 -1.81 23.68
CA GLN A 14 11.64 -2.88 23.23
C GLN A 14 11.57 -3.13 21.73
N ALA A 15 10.39 -2.99 21.13
CA ALA A 15 10.22 -3.16 19.70
C ALA A 15 10.75 -1.98 18.86
N LYS A 16 11.13 -0.86 19.48
CA LYS A 16 11.82 0.26 18.82
C LYS A 16 13.32 0.03 18.62
N VAL A 17 13.86 -1.03 19.23
CA VAL A 17 15.28 -1.37 19.12
C VAL A 17 15.51 -2.25 17.90
N ALA A 18 16.42 -1.84 17.03
CA ALA A 18 16.81 -2.64 15.85
C ALA A 18 17.32 -4.02 16.26
N ASN A 19 16.86 -5.03 15.55
CA ASN A 19 17.36 -6.39 15.68
C ASN A 19 17.98 -6.82 14.34
N ASP A 20 19.27 -6.64 14.17
CA ASP A 20 20.01 -6.96 12.94
C ASP A 20 20.00 -8.46 12.59
N SER A 21 19.58 -9.33 13.51
CA SER A 21 19.43 -10.76 13.24
C SER A 21 18.18 -11.08 12.41
N VAL A 22 17.17 -10.21 12.44
CA VAL A 22 15.93 -10.38 11.66
C VAL A 22 16.16 -9.88 10.24
N LYS A 23 16.03 -10.79 9.27
CA LYS A 23 16.19 -10.47 7.84
C LYS A 23 14.85 -10.19 7.20
N PRO A 24 14.81 -9.36 6.13
CA PRO A 24 13.61 -9.23 5.30
C PRO A 24 13.13 -10.58 4.79
N ILE A 25 11.82 -10.73 4.68
CA ILE A 25 11.17 -11.94 4.16
C ILE A 25 10.71 -11.70 2.74
N ILE A 26 10.99 -12.66 1.87
CA ILE A 26 10.60 -12.60 0.47
C ILE A 26 9.46 -13.61 0.23
N LEU A 27 8.31 -13.09 -0.21
CA LEU A 27 7.19 -13.87 -0.71
C LEU A 27 7.20 -13.79 -2.24
N SER A 28 7.08 -14.93 -2.93
CA SER A 28 7.26 -14.94 -4.38
C SER A 28 6.35 -15.96 -5.06
N ASN A 29 5.75 -15.54 -6.17
CA ASN A 29 5.03 -16.37 -7.12
C ASN A 29 5.61 -16.18 -8.54
N ASP A 30 4.93 -16.67 -9.59
CA ASP A 30 5.40 -16.54 -10.97
C ASP A 30 5.25 -15.11 -11.55
N LYS A 31 4.54 -14.22 -10.88
CA LYS A 31 4.22 -12.87 -11.37
C LYS A 31 4.97 -11.77 -10.63
N ILE A 32 5.02 -11.87 -9.31
CA ILE A 32 5.62 -10.85 -8.46
C ILE A 32 6.47 -11.44 -7.35
N GLU A 33 7.36 -10.61 -6.85
CA GLU A 33 8.13 -10.85 -5.64
C GLU A 33 7.91 -9.68 -4.68
N VAL A 34 7.53 -9.98 -3.44
CA VAL A 34 7.24 -9.00 -2.40
C VAL A 34 8.20 -9.20 -1.24
N THR A 35 8.96 -8.17 -0.90
CA THR A 35 9.85 -8.17 0.26
C THR A 35 9.19 -7.44 1.41
N ILE A 36 9.13 -8.10 2.58
CA ILE A 36 8.62 -7.53 3.82
C ILE A 36 9.79 -7.21 4.74
N ALA A 37 9.90 -5.96 5.16
CA ALA A 37 10.97 -5.51 6.04
C ALA A 37 10.63 -5.70 7.52
N PRO A 38 11.63 -6.02 8.38
CA PRO A 38 11.44 -6.04 9.83
C PRO A 38 11.05 -4.67 10.39
N LYS A 39 11.67 -3.60 9.92
CA LYS A 39 11.30 -2.25 10.33
C LYS A 39 9.94 -1.87 9.74
N GLY A 40 9.01 -1.49 10.60
CA GLY A 40 7.63 -1.21 10.22
C GLY A 40 6.78 -2.46 10.00
N GLY A 41 7.38 -3.66 9.87
CA GLY A 41 6.67 -4.87 9.45
C GLY A 41 6.02 -4.73 8.08
N GLN A 42 6.51 -3.80 7.25
CA GLN A 42 5.86 -3.32 6.03
C GLN A 42 6.52 -3.85 4.75
N ILE A 43 5.80 -3.70 3.64
CA ILE A 43 6.33 -3.95 2.30
C ILE A 43 7.52 -3.00 2.06
N SER A 44 8.66 -3.53 1.67
CA SER A 44 9.86 -2.73 1.34
C SER A 44 10.20 -2.74 -0.14
N GLN A 45 9.78 -3.78 -0.88
CA GLN A 45 9.98 -3.84 -2.32
C GLN A 45 8.92 -4.73 -2.97
N VAL A 46 8.48 -4.37 -4.17
CA VAL A 46 7.70 -5.24 -5.05
C VAL A 46 8.32 -5.22 -6.44
N VAL A 47 8.63 -6.40 -6.95
CA VAL A 47 9.20 -6.62 -8.29
C VAL A 47 8.17 -7.32 -9.17
N LEU A 48 7.90 -6.75 -10.35
CA LEU A 48 7.04 -7.35 -11.37
C LEU A 48 7.89 -8.18 -12.34
N LYS A 49 7.76 -9.48 -12.29
CA LYS A 49 8.52 -10.41 -13.13
C LYS A 49 8.13 -10.31 -14.61
N GLY A 50 9.12 -10.27 -15.46
CA GLY A 50 8.93 -10.19 -16.92
C GLY A 50 8.62 -8.79 -17.46
N TYR A 51 8.54 -7.76 -16.62
CA TYR A 51 8.44 -6.36 -17.02
C TYR A 51 9.78 -5.66 -16.84
N LYS A 52 10.02 -4.61 -17.64
CA LYS A 52 11.26 -3.82 -17.60
C LYS A 52 10.96 -2.35 -17.74
N THR A 53 11.83 -1.51 -17.19
CA THR A 53 11.83 -0.09 -17.53
C THR A 53 12.36 0.13 -18.95
N TYR A 54 12.03 1.26 -19.55
CA TYR A 54 12.60 1.65 -20.86
C TYR A 54 14.13 1.71 -20.80
N GLU A 55 14.72 2.21 -19.73
CA GLU A 55 16.18 2.34 -19.60
C GLU A 55 16.86 0.96 -19.51
N ASP A 56 16.30 0.00 -18.75
CA ASP A 56 16.81 -1.37 -18.71
C ASP A 56 16.70 -2.06 -20.09
N TYR A 57 15.58 -1.88 -20.77
CA TYR A 57 15.39 -2.40 -22.12
C TYR A 57 16.43 -1.82 -23.11
N LYS A 58 16.63 -0.51 -23.09
CA LYS A 58 17.56 0.22 -23.98
C LYS A 58 19.01 -0.24 -23.84
N VAL A 59 19.46 -0.51 -22.62
CA VAL A 59 20.85 -0.93 -22.34
C VAL A 59 21.01 -2.46 -22.36
N GLY A 60 19.94 -3.22 -22.61
CA GLY A 60 19.96 -4.67 -22.65
C GLY A 60 20.07 -5.34 -21.28
N ASN A 61 19.76 -4.65 -20.20
CA ASN A 61 19.67 -5.23 -18.87
C ASN A 61 18.50 -6.21 -18.79
N ASN A 62 18.67 -7.23 -17.97
CA ASN A 62 17.63 -8.24 -17.73
C ASN A 62 16.99 -8.10 -16.34
N ASN A 63 16.98 -6.88 -15.80
CA ASN A 63 16.34 -6.59 -14.52
C ASN A 63 14.82 -6.58 -14.68
N ASP A 64 14.12 -7.18 -13.74
CA ASP A 64 12.69 -7.07 -13.62
C ASP A 64 12.31 -5.70 -13.02
N LEU A 65 11.12 -5.21 -13.34
CA LEU A 65 10.65 -3.89 -12.95
C LEU A 65 10.35 -3.82 -11.44
N VAL A 66 10.98 -2.89 -10.74
CA VAL A 66 10.68 -2.58 -9.35
C VAL A 66 9.55 -1.55 -9.31
N LEU A 67 8.32 -2.02 -9.00
CA LEU A 67 7.14 -1.16 -8.94
C LEU A 67 7.07 -0.35 -7.64
N TYR A 68 7.39 -0.98 -6.51
CA TYR A 68 7.35 -0.37 -5.18
C TYR A 68 8.71 -0.53 -4.51
N ASN A 69 9.19 0.53 -3.85
CA ASN A 69 10.44 0.51 -3.10
C ASN A 69 10.36 1.44 -1.88
N SER A 70 10.73 0.96 -0.71
CA SER A 70 10.67 1.72 0.54
C SER A 70 11.58 2.95 0.62
N ASN A 71 12.46 3.16 -0.37
CA ASN A 71 13.20 4.42 -0.49
C ASN A 71 12.32 5.56 -1.02
N ASP A 72 11.24 5.22 -1.73
CA ASP A 72 10.35 6.15 -2.42
C ASP A 72 8.92 6.08 -1.91
N ALA A 73 8.54 4.95 -1.30
CA ALA A 73 7.18 4.67 -0.87
C ALA A 73 7.14 4.20 0.60
N SER A 74 6.05 4.46 1.28
CA SER A 74 5.86 4.02 2.67
C SER A 74 4.42 3.61 2.97
N MET A 75 4.27 2.76 3.97
CA MET A 75 3.01 2.38 4.57
C MET A 75 3.17 2.45 6.09
N ASN A 76 2.37 3.27 6.76
CA ASN A 76 2.41 3.41 8.21
C ASN A 76 1.01 3.32 8.80
N PHE A 77 0.91 2.64 9.95
CA PHE A 77 -0.31 2.60 10.76
C PHE A 77 -0.04 3.28 12.09
N THR A 78 -0.94 4.18 12.51
CA THR A 78 -0.81 4.93 13.77
C THR A 78 -1.98 4.64 14.68
N LEU A 79 -1.72 3.99 15.81
CA LEU A 79 -2.70 3.72 16.85
C LEU A 79 -2.62 4.79 17.94
N GLU A 80 -3.74 5.48 18.17
CA GLU A 80 -3.89 6.37 19.33
C GLU A 80 -4.02 5.55 20.61
N THR A 81 -3.12 5.77 21.56
CA THR A 81 -3.22 5.20 22.91
C THR A 81 -3.45 6.27 23.96
N LYS A 82 -3.76 5.86 25.18
CA LYS A 82 -3.97 6.77 26.31
C LYS A 82 -2.72 7.59 26.69
N GLN A 83 -1.55 7.14 26.30
CA GLN A 83 -0.27 7.75 26.67
C GLN A 83 0.39 8.40 25.46
N LEU A 84 0.75 7.60 24.45
CA LEU A 84 1.49 8.02 23.27
C LEU A 84 0.97 7.27 22.05
N ASN A 85 0.94 7.94 20.90
CA ASN A 85 0.64 7.28 19.64
C ASN A 85 1.73 6.26 19.30
N ILE A 86 1.30 5.13 18.75
CA ILE A 86 2.17 4.05 18.27
C ILE A 86 2.13 4.09 16.75
N ALA A 87 3.25 4.48 16.13
CA ALA A 87 3.44 4.40 14.69
C ALA A 87 4.18 3.08 14.36
N THR A 88 3.64 2.28 13.44
CA THR A 88 4.26 0.99 13.09
C THR A 88 5.62 1.17 12.46
N GLU A 89 5.86 2.25 11.71
CA GLU A 89 7.16 2.57 11.11
C GLU A 89 8.31 2.72 12.12
N ASP A 90 7.99 3.03 13.38
CA ASP A 90 8.99 3.13 14.46
C ASP A 90 9.37 1.78 15.06
N LEU A 91 8.58 0.72 14.80
CA LEU A 91 8.71 -0.58 15.43
C LEU A 91 9.51 -1.55 14.55
N TYR A 92 10.18 -2.49 15.20
CA TYR A 92 10.78 -3.65 14.56
C TYR A 92 9.94 -4.89 14.85
N PHE A 93 9.59 -5.58 13.78
CA PHE A 93 8.78 -6.79 13.79
C PHE A 93 9.65 -8.01 13.57
N ASN A 94 9.31 -9.10 14.25
CA ASN A 94 9.91 -10.40 14.04
C ASN A 94 9.04 -11.23 13.11
N ALA A 95 9.67 -11.93 12.18
CA ALA A 95 8.97 -12.85 11.30
C ALA A 95 8.67 -14.16 12.02
N VAL A 96 7.41 -14.55 12.05
CA VAL A 96 6.94 -15.83 12.58
C VAL A 96 6.04 -16.51 11.54
N ASN A 97 5.82 -17.82 11.66
CA ASN A 97 4.97 -18.59 10.74
C ASN A 97 5.30 -18.38 9.25
N VAL A 98 6.60 -18.36 8.93
CA VAL A 98 7.08 -18.13 7.56
C VAL A 98 6.80 -19.34 6.68
N SER A 99 6.21 -19.11 5.51
CA SER A 99 6.04 -20.10 4.44
C SER A 99 6.51 -19.53 3.10
N LYS A 100 6.33 -20.30 2.00
CA LYS A 100 6.69 -19.83 0.64
C LYS A 100 5.92 -18.57 0.23
N ASN A 101 4.65 -18.46 0.63
CA ASN A 101 3.74 -17.40 0.20
C ASN A 101 3.09 -16.62 1.36
N SER A 102 3.49 -16.88 2.61
CA SER A 102 2.92 -16.17 3.75
C SER A 102 3.94 -15.92 4.86
N VAL A 103 3.70 -14.87 5.63
CA VAL A 103 4.45 -14.55 6.83
C VAL A 103 3.57 -13.77 7.81
N THR A 104 3.77 -13.99 9.11
CA THR A 104 3.31 -13.09 10.15
C THR A 104 4.49 -12.25 10.64
N MET A 105 4.36 -10.93 10.60
CA MET A 105 5.31 -9.98 11.19
C MET A 105 4.74 -9.50 12.52
N GLU A 106 5.44 -9.76 13.65
CA GLU A 106 4.94 -9.50 14.99
C GLU A 106 5.85 -8.55 15.77
N ALA A 107 5.29 -7.43 16.26
CA ALA A 107 5.92 -6.56 17.24
C ALA A 107 5.32 -6.87 18.62
N VAL A 108 6.21 -7.06 19.61
CA VAL A 108 5.82 -7.43 20.98
C VAL A 108 6.11 -6.25 21.91
N GLY A 109 5.09 -5.86 22.67
CA GLY A 109 5.18 -4.82 23.70
C GLY A 109 5.84 -5.32 24.98
N ASN A 110 6.14 -4.37 25.87
CA ASN A 110 6.92 -4.62 27.10
C ASN A 110 6.25 -5.58 28.09
N ARG A 111 4.91 -5.76 28.02
CA ARG A 111 4.12 -6.64 28.90
C ARG A 111 3.48 -7.80 28.14
N GLY A 112 3.89 -8.01 26.88
CA GLY A 112 3.38 -9.07 26.02
C GLY A 112 2.23 -8.65 25.10
N GLU A 113 1.90 -7.35 25.02
CA GLU A 113 1.00 -6.84 24.00
C GLU A 113 1.58 -7.09 22.61
N LYS A 114 0.71 -7.22 21.60
CA LYS A 114 1.17 -7.49 20.25
C LYS A 114 0.44 -6.64 19.21
N LEU A 115 1.19 -6.26 18.19
CA LEU A 115 0.70 -5.86 16.86
C LEU A 115 1.28 -6.83 15.85
N ALA A 116 0.45 -7.36 14.96
CA ALA A 116 0.89 -8.32 13.97
C ALA A 116 0.26 -8.05 12.61
N PHE A 117 1.11 -8.05 11.57
CA PHE A 117 0.69 -8.11 10.18
C PHE A 117 0.79 -9.55 9.69
N ASP A 118 -0.31 -10.08 9.16
CA ASP A 118 -0.30 -11.34 8.42
C ASP A 118 -0.33 -11.01 6.92
N TYR A 119 0.63 -11.55 6.18
CA TYR A 119 0.73 -11.40 4.74
C TYR A 119 0.54 -12.76 4.06
N VAL A 120 -0.28 -12.80 3.02
CA VAL A 120 -0.47 -13.98 2.17
C VAL A 120 -0.48 -13.56 0.70
N LEU A 121 0.55 -13.97 -0.03
CA LEU A 121 0.67 -13.72 -1.46
C LEU A 121 -0.18 -14.75 -2.23
N SER A 122 -1.08 -14.26 -3.08
CA SER A 122 -1.88 -15.09 -4.02
C SER A 122 -1.01 -15.62 -5.17
N GLU A 123 -1.58 -16.38 -6.08
CA GLU A 123 -0.89 -16.91 -7.28
C GLU A 123 -0.76 -15.84 -8.41
N ASP A 124 -1.33 -14.68 -8.21
CA ASP A 124 -1.33 -13.56 -9.16
C ASP A 124 -0.74 -12.27 -8.55
N TYR A 125 -1.34 -11.12 -8.80
CA TYR A 125 -0.84 -9.80 -8.40
C TYR A 125 -1.42 -9.31 -7.06
N MET A 126 -2.14 -10.16 -6.31
CA MET A 126 -2.78 -9.79 -5.06
C MET A 126 -2.00 -10.28 -3.84
N LEU A 127 -1.78 -9.37 -2.89
CA LEU A 127 -1.24 -9.64 -1.57
C LEU A 127 -2.32 -9.34 -0.52
N ASN A 128 -2.80 -10.39 0.15
CA ASN A 128 -3.70 -10.23 1.29
C ASN A 128 -2.90 -9.80 2.52
N MET A 129 -3.45 -8.87 3.28
CA MET A 129 -2.86 -8.35 4.51
C MET A 129 -3.92 -8.23 5.59
N SER A 130 -3.59 -8.60 6.82
CA SER A 130 -4.42 -8.25 7.97
C SER A 130 -3.56 -7.67 9.10
N LEU A 131 -4.17 -6.75 9.87
CA LEU A 131 -3.58 -6.19 11.07
C LEU A 131 -4.35 -6.70 12.28
N ARG A 132 -3.64 -7.36 13.18
CA ARG A 132 -4.16 -7.89 14.45
C ARG A 132 -3.51 -7.22 15.64
N SER A 133 -4.26 -7.14 16.74
CA SER A 133 -3.75 -6.73 18.04
C SER A 133 -4.03 -7.80 19.10
N GLU A 134 -3.21 -7.81 20.14
CA GLU A 134 -3.41 -8.62 21.32
C GLU A 134 -3.02 -7.81 22.55
N GLY A 135 -3.86 -7.84 23.59
CA GLY A 135 -3.59 -7.16 24.86
C GLY A 135 -3.68 -5.64 24.84
N LEU A 136 -4.15 -5.01 23.75
CA LEU A 136 -4.18 -3.54 23.60
C LEU A 136 -5.46 -2.88 24.12
N SER A 137 -6.51 -3.63 24.46
CA SER A 137 -7.80 -3.06 24.89
C SER A 137 -7.71 -2.10 26.08
N GLN A 138 -6.78 -2.31 26.99
CA GLN A 138 -6.59 -1.48 28.17
C GLN A 138 -5.77 -0.20 27.88
N GLU A 139 -5.01 -0.21 26.79
CA GLU A 139 -4.08 0.85 26.44
C GLU A 139 -4.73 1.94 25.57
N VAL A 140 -5.85 1.62 24.92
CA VAL A 140 -6.62 2.55 24.07
C VAL A 140 -7.90 3.02 24.76
N SER A 141 -8.46 4.11 24.25
CA SER A 141 -9.78 4.55 24.69
C SER A 141 -10.84 3.52 24.26
N PRO A 142 -11.88 3.25 25.08
CA PRO A 142 -13.02 2.42 24.66
C PRO A 142 -13.76 2.95 23.43
N LYS A 143 -13.54 4.22 23.09
CA LYS A 143 -14.13 4.86 21.91
C LYS A 143 -13.28 4.68 20.64
N THR A 144 -12.00 4.27 20.76
CA THR A 144 -11.12 4.02 19.61
C THR A 144 -11.65 2.84 18.81
N LYS A 145 -12.05 3.10 17.58
CA LYS A 145 -12.60 2.13 16.61
C LYS A 145 -11.84 2.17 15.28
N THR A 146 -10.88 3.06 15.17
CA THR A 146 -10.09 3.29 13.97
C THR A 146 -8.60 3.31 14.28
N ILE A 147 -7.82 3.07 13.26
CA ILE A 147 -6.36 3.25 13.23
C ILE A 147 -6.03 4.15 12.04
N GLY A 148 -5.14 5.12 12.24
CA GLY A 148 -4.65 5.95 11.15
C GLY A 148 -3.83 5.13 10.17
N VAL A 149 -4.01 5.38 8.88
CA VAL A 149 -3.24 4.79 7.77
C VAL A 149 -2.66 5.91 6.93
N GLU A 150 -1.36 5.88 6.72
CA GLU A 150 -0.67 6.80 5.84
C GLU A 150 0.11 6.00 4.80
N LEU A 151 -0.16 6.32 3.52
CA LEU A 151 0.52 5.73 2.37
C LEU A 151 1.17 6.86 1.58
N THR A 152 2.41 6.67 1.17
CA THR A 152 3.12 7.60 0.28
C THR A 152 3.78 6.84 -0.86
N ASP A 153 3.91 7.50 -2.02
CA ASP A 153 4.68 6.97 -3.14
C ASP A 153 5.24 8.13 -3.99
N HIS A 154 6.55 8.16 -4.15
CA HIS A 154 7.24 9.01 -5.13
C HIS A 154 7.36 8.20 -6.42
N VAL A 155 6.36 8.32 -7.28
CA VAL A 155 6.14 7.48 -8.46
C VAL A 155 7.26 7.64 -9.47
N ARG A 156 7.95 6.54 -9.76
CA ARG A 156 9.06 6.48 -10.72
C ARG A 156 8.58 6.54 -12.15
N GLN A 157 9.38 7.17 -13.00
CA GLN A 157 9.24 7.09 -14.44
C GLN A 157 9.78 5.75 -14.95
N PHE A 158 8.96 5.00 -15.69
CA PHE A 158 9.33 3.70 -16.28
C PHE A 158 9.50 3.78 -17.80
N GLU A 159 8.85 4.75 -18.45
CA GLU A 159 8.83 4.92 -19.88
C GLU A 159 9.77 6.04 -20.36
N LYS A 160 10.04 6.07 -21.66
CA LYS A 160 10.92 7.07 -22.27
C LYS A 160 10.37 8.50 -22.16
N GLY A 161 9.06 8.65 -22.32
CA GLY A 161 8.39 9.94 -22.46
C GLY A 161 7.77 10.42 -21.17
N PHE A 162 8.43 11.30 -20.42
CA PHE A 162 7.91 11.90 -19.20
C PHE A 162 6.47 12.43 -19.35
N TYR A 163 6.20 13.23 -20.39
CA TYR A 163 4.91 13.89 -20.58
C TYR A 163 3.74 12.91 -20.62
N PHE A 164 3.84 11.89 -21.49
CA PHE A 164 2.75 10.91 -21.63
C PHE A 164 2.57 10.08 -20.36
N GLU A 165 3.66 9.61 -19.76
CA GLU A 165 3.57 8.82 -18.57
C GLU A 165 3.00 9.62 -17.40
N ASN A 166 3.45 10.87 -17.22
CA ASN A 166 2.95 11.77 -16.18
C ASN A 166 1.46 12.11 -16.36
N GLN A 167 1.00 12.33 -17.60
CA GLN A 167 -0.40 12.64 -17.90
C GLN A 167 -1.35 11.51 -17.47
N TYR A 168 -0.94 10.25 -17.63
CA TYR A 168 -1.76 9.09 -17.28
C TYR A 168 -1.47 8.53 -15.89
N SER A 169 -0.62 9.20 -15.13
CA SER A 169 -0.33 8.85 -13.72
C SER A 169 -1.23 9.65 -12.80
N THR A 170 -2.07 8.98 -12.02
CA THR A 170 -3.09 9.59 -11.16
C THR A 170 -3.17 8.91 -9.80
N LEU A 171 -3.47 9.69 -8.76
CA LEU A 171 -3.94 9.16 -7.49
C LEU A 171 -5.46 8.98 -7.61
N SER A 172 -5.89 7.72 -7.66
CA SER A 172 -7.27 7.34 -7.94
C SER A 172 -7.90 6.67 -6.72
N TYR A 173 -9.23 6.71 -6.63
CA TYR A 173 -9.97 6.09 -5.54
C TYR A 173 -11.34 5.58 -6.02
N LYS A 174 -11.96 4.70 -5.22
CA LYS A 174 -13.34 4.24 -5.43
C LYS A 174 -14.14 4.51 -4.17
N ASP A 175 -15.25 5.23 -4.33
CA ASP A 175 -16.21 5.51 -3.27
C ASP A 175 -17.08 4.30 -2.95
N VAL A 176 -17.66 4.29 -1.76
CA VAL A 176 -18.58 3.23 -1.32
C VAL A 176 -19.86 3.14 -2.14
N ASP A 177 -20.25 4.19 -2.86
CA ASP A 177 -21.39 4.17 -3.79
C ASP A 177 -21.06 3.47 -5.11
N GLY A 178 -19.80 3.03 -5.29
CA GLY A 178 -19.29 2.35 -6.46
C GLY A 178 -18.79 3.29 -7.56
N SER A 179 -18.78 4.61 -7.37
CA SER A 179 -18.10 5.53 -8.28
C SER A 179 -16.58 5.50 -8.10
N SER A 180 -15.84 5.88 -9.13
CA SER A 180 -14.39 6.05 -9.05
C SER A 180 -13.98 7.37 -9.66
N ASP A 181 -13.02 8.03 -9.03
CA ASP A 181 -12.48 9.31 -9.47
C ASP A 181 -10.98 9.38 -9.19
N HIS A 182 -10.35 10.48 -9.53
CA HIS A 182 -8.93 10.71 -9.32
C HIS A 182 -8.61 12.19 -9.12
N LEU A 183 -7.49 12.48 -8.48
CA LEU A 183 -6.93 13.83 -8.41
C LEU A 183 -6.52 14.31 -9.80
N LYS A 184 -6.36 15.64 -9.97
CA LYS A 184 -6.00 16.25 -11.26
C LYS A 184 -4.80 15.57 -11.92
N GLU A 185 -4.92 15.36 -13.21
CA GLU A 185 -3.84 14.81 -14.04
C GLU A 185 -2.63 15.76 -14.15
N HIS A 186 -2.88 17.07 -14.05
CA HIS A 186 -1.85 18.10 -14.21
C HIS A 186 -1.79 19.04 -13.01
N GLY A 187 -0.56 19.37 -12.60
CA GLY A 187 -0.29 20.24 -11.46
C GLY A 187 -0.54 19.55 -10.12
N ASP A 188 -0.42 20.33 -9.08
CA ASP A 188 -0.66 19.86 -7.72
C ASP A 188 -2.14 19.82 -7.41
N ASP A 189 -2.58 18.85 -6.62
CA ASP A 189 -3.96 18.74 -6.15
C ASP A 189 -4.02 18.14 -4.75
N GLU A 190 -4.96 18.60 -3.97
CA GLU A 190 -5.24 18.09 -2.63
C GLU A 190 -6.76 18.04 -2.42
N GLN A 191 -7.27 16.91 -1.95
CA GLN A 191 -8.68 16.73 -1.68
C GLN A 191 -8.90 16.05 -0.33
N MET A 192 -9.86 16.57 0.43
CA MET A 192 -10.48 15.86 1.56
C MET A 192 -11.79 15.29 1.06
N LEU A 193 -11.91 13.96 1.01
CA LEU A 193 -13.11 13.31 0.50
C LEU A 193 -14.22 13.36 1.54
N GLU A 194 -15.45 13.61 1.09
CA GLU A 194 -16.64 13.62 1.95
C GLU A 194 -17.12 12.21 2.26
N GLU A 195 -17.00 11.31 1.29
CA GLU A 195 -17.41 9.92 1.39
C GLU A 195 -16.22 9.01 1.78
N SER A 196 -16.56 7.87 2.36
CA SER A 196 -15.58 6.80 2.59
C SER A 196 -15.23 6.11 1.28
N VAL A 197 -14.03 5.52 1.21
CA VAL A 197 -13.55 4.84 0.00
C VAL A 197 -13.25 3.36 0.27
N GLU A 198 -13.41 2.55 -0.75
CA GLU A 198 -13.09 1.11 -0.70
C GLU A 198 -11.63 0.86 -1.02
N TRP A 199 -11.05 1.65 -1.94
CA TRP A 199 -9.65 1.58 -2.27
C TRP A 199 -9.07 2.92 -2.72
N VAL A 200 -7.75 3.03 -2.55
CA VAL A 200 -6.91 4.11 -3.07
C VAL A 200 -5.79 3.51 -3.90
N ALA A 201 -5.54 4.06 -5.09
CA ALA A 201 -4.56 3.55 -6.04
C ALA A 201 -3.56 4.61 -6.48
N PHE A 202 -2.28 4.31 -6.31
CA PHE A 202 -1.16 5.04 -6.87
C PHE A 202 -0.88 4.49 -8.25
N LYS A 203 -1.42 5.16 -9.25
CA LYS A 203 -1.39 4.72 -10.63
C LYS A 203 -0.26 5.41 -11.39
N ASN A 204 0.60 4.61 -12.01
CA ASN A 204 1.42 4.98 -13.14
C ASN A 204 0.66 4.67 -14.44
N GLN A 205 1.15 5.10 -15.60
CA GLN A 205 0.49 4.84 -16.88
C GLN A 205 0.12 3.38 -17.10
N TYR A 206 1.06 2.44 -16.84
CA TYR A 206 0.90 1.02 -17.14
C TYR A 206 0.78 0.11 -15.93
N PHE A 207 1.06 0.62 -14.74
CA PHE A 207 1.07 -0.15 -13.51
C PHE A 207 0.37 0.60 -12.38
N SER A 208 -0.12 -0.15 -11.41
CA SER A 208 -0.72 0.43 -10.20
C SER A 208 -0.30 -0.33 -8.95
N SER A 209 -0.17 0.42 -7.86
CA SER A 209 -0.16 -0.05 -6.49
C SER A 209 -1.49 0.37 -5.86
N CYS A 210 -2.40 -0.57 -5.59
CA CYS A 210 -3.73 -0.27 -5.07
C CYS A 210 -3.93 -0.88 -3.69
N PHE A 211 -4.25 -0.05 -2.71
CA PHE A 211 -4.60 -0.44 -1.35
C PHE A 211 -6.11 -0.54 -1.21
N ILE A 212 -6.60 -1.72 -0.86
CA ILE A 212 -8.01 -2.09 -0.79
C ILE A 212 -8.33 -2.46 0.64
N ALA A 213 -9.40 -1.93 1.21
CA ALA A 213 -9.85 -2.28 2.55
C ALA A 213 -11.16 -3.06 2.51
N LYS A 214 -11.33 -4.04 3.41
CA LYS A 214 -12.59 -4.76 3.56
C LYS A 214 -13.68 -3.85 4.11
N GLU A 215 -13.36 -3.14 5.18
CA GLU A 215 -14.23 -2.11 5.75
C GLU A 215 -13.81 -0.76 5.16
N PRO A 216 -14.75 0.08 4.70
CA PRO A 216 -14.41 1.34 4.04
C PRO A 216 -13.48 2.23 4.86
N LEU A 217 -12.56 2.88 4.16
CA LEU A 217 -11.64 3.87 4.72
C LEU A 217 -12.34 5.21 4.85
N SER A 218 -12.21 5.86 5.99
CA SER A 218 -12.83 7.15 6.29
C SER A 218 -11.80 8.27 6.51
N ASN A 219 -12.26 9.52 6.59
CA ASN A 219 -11.42 10.69 6.80
C ASN A 219 -10.25 10.77 5.80
N VAL A 220 -10.57 10.53 4.52
CA VAL A 220 -9.58 10.34 3.46
C VAL A 220 -9.10 11.69 2.94
N LYS A 221 -7.82 11.96 3.12
CA LYS A 221 -7.12 13.10 2.53
C LYS A 221 -6.13 12.58 1.50
N LEU A 222 -6.27 13.03 0.26
CA LEU A 222 -5.40 12.68 -0.86
C LEU A 222 -4.60 13.90 -1.32
N THR A 223 -3.33 13.70 -1.62
CA THR A 223 -2.43 14.75 -2.12
C THR A 223 -1.60 14.22 -3.29
N SER A 224 -1.53 14.99 -4.36
CA SER A 224 -0.70 14.74 -5.54
C SER A 224 0.14 15.98 -5.83
N VAL A 225 1.46 15.84 -5.84
CA VAL A 225 2.41 16.90 -6.19
C VAL A 225 3.15 16.47 -7.45
N SER A 226 3.11 17.28 -8.50
CA SER A 226 3.75 16.97 -9.78
C SER A 226 5.24 17.29 -9.75
N GLU A 227 6.06 16.42 -10.32
CA GLU A 227 7.47 16.72 -10.55
C GLU A 227 7.67 17.74 -11.69
N ASP A 228 8.80 18.43 -11.66
CA ASP A 228 9.15 19.45 -12.67
C ASP A 228 9.46 18.78 -14.02
N GLU A 229 8.55 18.93 -14.98
CA GLU A 229 8.69 18.43 -16.35
C GLU A 229 9.98 18.93 -17.05
N LYS A 230 10.43 20.15 -16.71
CA LYS A 230 11.63 20.74 -17.31
C LYS A 230 12.94 20.18 -16.72
N ASN A 231 12.85 19.55 -15.59
CA ASN A 231 14.00 18.95 -14.91
C ASN A 231 13.63 17.58 -14.29
N PRO A 232 13.22 16.60 -15.10
CA PRO A 232 12.78 15.30 -14.62
C PRO A 232 13.96 14.57 -13.96
N LYS A 233 13.73 14.09 -12.73
CA LYS A 233 14.72 13.34 -11.94
C LYS A 233 14.48 11.84 -11.94
N GLY A 234 13.67 11.34 -12.90
CA GLY A 234 13.26 9.95 -12.96
C GLY A 234 12.01 9.65 -12.13
N TYR A 235 11.31 10.69 -11.70
CA TYR A 235 10.03 10.61 -10.98
C TYR A 235 8.96 11.43 -11.71
N LEU A 236 7.70 11.08 -11.50
CA LEU A 236 6.54 11.72 -12.12
C LEU A 236 5.77 12.59 -11.12
N LYS A 237 5.41 12.01 -9.97
CA LYS A 237 4.58 12.64 -8.94
C LYS A 237 4.89 12.09 -7.57
N GLN A 238 4.60 12.90 -6.55
CA GLN A 238 4.55 12.45 -5.16
C GLN A 238 3.09 12.30 -4.76
N TYR A 239 2.70 11.10 -4.33
CA TYR A 239 1.37 10.80 -3.82
C TYR A 239 1.39 10.61 -2.32
N SER A 240 0.35 11.08 -1.65
CA SER A 240 0.08 10.79 -0.25
C SER A 240 -1.41 10.54 -0.05
N ALA A 241 -1.73 9.51 0.73
CA ALA A 241 -3.08 9.21 1.18
C ALA A 241 -3.06 9.04 2.71
N GLN A 242 -3.79 9.90 3.41
CA GLN A 242 -4.02 9.82 4.85
C GLN A 242 -5.48 9.44 5.08
N MET A 243 -5.73 8.43 5.90
CA MET A 243 -7.06 7.88 6.09
C MET A 243 -7.17 7.13 7.42
N GLU A 244 -8.37 6.76 7.79
CA GLU A 244 -8.64 5.92 8.95
C GLU A 244 -9.27 4.60 8.51
N ALA A 245 -8.76 3.49 9.05
CA ALA A 245 -9.30 2.16 8.85
C ALA A 245 -9.99 1.65 10.12
N ALA A 246 -11.03 0.83 9.98
CA ALA A 246 -11.66 0.16 11.11
C ALA A 246 -10.65 -0.74 11.84
N PHE A 247 -10.61 -0.65 13.16
CA PHE A 247 -9.67 -1.40 14.00
C PHE A 247 -10.30 -1.82 15.32
N ASP A 248 -10.09 -3.09 15.68
CA ASP A 248 -10.53 -3.66 16.97
C ASP A 248 -9.34 -3.86 17.91
N PRO A 249 -9.14 -2.97 18.91
CA PRO A 249 -8.05 -3.13 19.89
C PRO A 249 -8.17 -4.37 20.76
N SER A 250 -9.34 -5.03 20.80
CA SER A 250 -9.51 -6.29 21.53
C SER A 250 -8.88 -7.49 20.81
N GLY A 251 -8.58 -7.33 19.51
CA GLY A 251 -8.01 -8.39 18.69
C GLY A 251 -8.97 -9.49 18.27
N LYS A 252 -10.27 -9.33 18.55
CA LYS A 252 -11.28 -10.32 18.14
C LYS A 252 -11.52 -10.32 16.64
N THR A 253 -11.45 -9.12 16.04
CA THR A 253 -11.69 -8.92 14.61
C THR A 253 -10.45 -8.28 13.98
N PRO A 254 -9.70 -9.00 13.13
CA PRO A 254 -8.60 -8.42 12.37
C PRO A 254 -9.09 -7.35 11.39
N ALA A 255 -8.36 -6.27 11.27
CA ALA A 255 -8.53 -5.35 10.13
C ALA A 255 -7.96 -6.02 8.87
N GLN A 256 -8.75 -6.12 7.81
CA GLN A 256 -8.40 -6.86 6.59
C GLN A 256 -8.22 -5.92 5.42
N PHE A 257 -7.12 -6.11 4.70
CA PHE A 257 -6.72 -5.30 3.56
C PHE A 257 -6.18 -6.20 2.45
N GLN A 258 -6.05 -5.60 1.25
CA GLN A 258 -5.34 -6.20 0.13
C GLN A 258 -4.51 -5.14 -0.56
N TRP A 259 -3.42 -5.59 -1.15
CA TRP A 259 -2.68 -4.82 -2.14
C TRP A 259 -2.77 -5.49 -3.50
N TYR A 260 -3.07 -4.72 -4.52
CA TYR A 260 -2.80 -5.08 -5.90
C TYR A 260 -1.50 -4.39 -6.35
N PHE A 261 -0.58 -5.16 -6.88
CA PHE A 261 0.64 -4.64 -7.51
C PHE A 261 0.78 -5.24 -8.90
N GLY A 262 0.47 -4.49 -9.93
CA GLY A 262 0.47 -5.08 -11.26
C GLY A 262 0.14 -4.15 -12.41
N PRO A 263 0.04 -4.72 -13.64
CA PRO A 263 -0.22 -3.95 -14.84
C PRO A 263 -1.67 -3.49 -14.96
N ASN A 264 -1.87 -2.32 -15.55
CA ASN A 264 -3.17 -1.71 -15.83
C ASN A 264 -3.83 -2.36 -17.06
N ASN A 265 -4.06 -3.67 -17.02
CA ASN A 265 -4.75 -4.41 -18.05
C ASN A 265 -6.21 -4.61 -17.65
N PHE A 266 -7.16 -4.12 -18.42
CA PHE A 266 -8.59 -4.13 -18.10
C PHE A 266 -9.12 -5.51 -17.71
N ARG A 267 -8.84 -6.55 -18.52
CA ARG A 267 -9.33 -7.91 -18.26
C ARG A 267 -8.69 -8.54 -17.03
N LEU A 268 -7.41 -8.26 -16.83
CA LEU A 268 -6.70 -8.71 -15.64
C LEU A 268 -7.30 -8.06 -14.38
N LEU A 269 -7.46 -6.73 -14.39
CA LEU A 269 -8.03 -5.98 -13.26
C LEU A 269 -9.45 -6.45 -12.94
N GLN A 270 -10.30 -6.65 -13.93
CA GLN A 270 -11.63 -7.24 -13.76
C GLN A 270 -11.59 -8.64 -13.14
N SER A 271 -10.59 -9.45 -13.51
CA SER A 271 -10.44 -10.80 -12.94
C SER A 271 -10.01 -10.80 -11.46
N MET A 272 -9.61 -9.64 -10.90
CA MET A 272 -9.25 -9.52 -9.48
C MET A 272 -10.45 -9.55 -8.55
N ASP A 273 -11.68 -9.36 -9.05
CA ASP A 273 -12.91 -9.48 -8.26
C ASP A 273 -13.05 -10.84 -7.58
N LYS A 274 -12.45 -11.89 -8.15
CA LYS A 274 -12.36 -13.23 -7.52
C LYS A 274 -11.65 -13.23 -6.15
N HIS A 275 -10.87 -12.18 -5.84
CA HIS A 275 -10.17 -12.00 -4.57
C HIS A 275 -10.91 -11.11 -3.59
N SER A 276 -12.10 -10.61 -3.94
CA SER A 276 -12.84 -9.72 -3.05
C SER A 276 -12.95 -10.31 -1.64
N LEU A 277 -12.64 -9.49 -0.65
CA LEU A 277 -12.81 -9.82 0.78
C LEU A 277 -14.29 -9.86 1.19
N THR A 278 -15.17 -9.33 0.35
CA THR A 278 -16.61 -9.34 0.48
C THR A 278 -17.20 -10.02 -0.75
N PRO A 279 -17.51 -11.34 -0.70
CA PRO A 279 -17.83 -12.15 -1.89
C PRO A 279 -19.03 -11.65 -2.72
N GLU A 280 -19.90 -10.84 -2.13
CA GLU A 280 -21.08 -10.27 -2.79
C GLU A 280 -20.81 -8.88 -3.41
N HIS A 281 -19.57 -8.42 -3.36
CA HIS A 281 -19.18 -7.08 -3.79
C HIS A 281 -17.89 -7.13 -4.60
N ASP A 282 -17.93 -6.58 -5.83
CA ASP A 282 -16.78 -6.53 -6.73
C ASP A 282 -15.79 -5.42 -6.31
N ILE A 283 -14.50 -5.69 -6.45
CA ILE A 283 -13.44 -4.71 -6.18
C ILE A 283 -13.44 -3.62 -7.24
N ASP A 284 -13.80 -3.98 -8.48
CA ASP A 284 -13.88 -3.06 -9.64
C ASP A 284 -12.53 -2.38 -10.00
N LEU A 285 -11.42 -3.07 -9.88
CA LEU A 285 -10.11 -2.50 -10.22
C LEU A 285 -9.99 -2.07 -11.69
N GLU A 286 -10.78 -2.62 -12.59
CA GLU A 286 -10.82 -2.21 -13.99
C GLU A 286 -11.23 -0.74 -14.18
N LYS A 287 -11.83 -0.10 -13.17
CA LYS A 287 -12.12 1.35 -13.16
C LYS A 287 -10.84 2.20 -13.16
N LEU A 288 -9.69 1.63 -12.83
CA LEU A 288 -8.38 2.28 -13.01
C LEU A 288 -8.03 2.51 -14.49
N VAL A 289 -8.64 1.76 -15.41
CA VAL A 289 -8.39 1.89 -16.85
C VAL A 289 -9.44 2.78 -17.48
N TYR A 290 -9.01 3.98 -17.91
CA TYR A 290 -9.90 4.86 -18.67
C TYR A 290 -10.11 4.32 -20.08
N LEU A 291 -11.31 3.86 -20.37
CA LEU A 291 -11.70 3.30 -21.69
C LEU A 291 -12.22 4.33 -22.69
N GLY A 292 -12.17 5.62 -22.36
CA GLY A 292 -12.68 6.68 -23.21
C GLY A 292 -14.21 6.84 -23.17
N TRP A 293 -14.77 7.60 -24.11
CA TRP A 293 -16.19 7.86 -24.24
C TRP A 293 -17.00 6.56 -24.44
N PRO A 294 -18.30 6.51 -24.09
CA PRO A 294 -19.09 5.28 -24.08
C PRO A 294 -19.03 4.45 -25.37
N VAL A 295 -18.95 5.12 -26.53
CA VAL A 295 -18.87 4.45 -27.84
C VAL A 295 -17.47 3.84 -28.05
N VAL A 296 -16.42 4.57 -27.68
CA VAL A 296 -15.02 4.11 -27.76
C VAL A 296 -14.76 3.02 -26.73
N ARG A 297 -15.35 3.15 -25.53
CA ARG A 297 -15.31 2.13 -24.46
C ARG A 297 -15.83 0.77 -24.94
N TRP A 298 -16.91 0.76 -25.74
CA TRP A 298 -17.46 -0.49 -26.26
C TRP A 298 -16.48 -1.18 -27.22
N VAL A 299 -15.83 -0.43 -28.10
CA VAL A 299 -14.81 -0.95 -29.03
C VAL A 299 -13.55 -1.42 -28.27
N ASN A 300 -13.04 -0.61 -27.33
CA ASN A 300 -11.83 -0.92 -26.57
C ASN A 300 -11.96 -2.14 -25.61
N ARG A 301 -13.19 -2.60 -25.33
CA ARG A 301 -13.43 -3.84 -24.58
C ARG A 301 -13.12 -5.11 -25.36
N PHE A 302 -13.07 -5.03 -26.70
CA PHE A 302 -12.88 -6.19 -27.57
C PHE A 302 -11.44 -6.33 -28.09
N PHE A 303 -10.61 -5.34 -27.87
CA PHE A 303 -9.18 -5.33 -28.18
C PHE A 303 -8.34 -5.27 -26.90
#